data_870265deea79149e024de2d172303b31
#
_entry.id   870265deea79149e024de2d172303b31
#
_cell.length_a   1.000
_cell.length_b   1.000
_cell.length_c   1.000
_cell.angle_alpha   90.00
_cell.angle_beta   90.00
_cell.angle_gamma   90.00
#
_symmetry.space_group_name_H-M   'P 1'
#
loop_
_entity.id
_entity.type
_entity.pdbx_description
1 polymer ?
#
loop_
_entity_poly.entity_id
_entity_poly.type
_entity_poly.pdbx_seq_one_letter_code
_entity_poly.pdbx_strand_id
1 'polypeptide(L)'
;MRCMGRWRRAGRVVVLDPGDRVLLLRYDEAPPAGRHWATPGGGLNPGESYAAAARRELAEETGWDDVELLGEIHRQVRLIMHDGRACRQRERLFLGRTGQVRRELGDVAAMHASDGITAWRWWTLPELDATTELIWPRGLAALIRGRLGRR
;
A
#
# COMPACT_ATOMS: atom_id res chain seq x y z
N MET A 1 11.04 6.87 24.76
CA MET A 1 9.59 6.89 24.95
C MET A 1 8.98 5.81 24.10
N ARG A 2 8.32 4.87 24.72
CA ARG A 2 7.77 3.70 24.03
C ARG A 2 6.52 4.08 23.26
N CYS A 3 6.35 3.60 22.03
CA CYS A 3 5.05 3.61 21.34
C CYS A 3 4.00 2.74 22.05
N MET A 4 4.27 2.34 23.27
CA MET A 4 3.33 1.59 24.10
C MET A 4 2.11 2.45 24.37
N GLY A 5 0.99 2.07 23.79
CA GLY A 5 -0.28 2.76 23.91
C GLY A 5 -0.58 3.78 22.80
N ARG A 6 0.34 4.08 21.91
CA ARG A 6 0.07 4.91 20.73
C ARG A 6 -0.12 4.04 19.49
N TRP A 7 -1.32 4.13 18.97
CA TRP A 7 -1.65 3.54 17.70
C TRP A 7 -1.38 4.54 16.58
N ARG A 8 -0.60 4.12 15.59
CA ARG A 8 -0.52 4.83 14.32
C ARG A 8 -1.61 4.29 13.41
N ARG A 9 -2.21 5.16 12.61
CA ARG A 9 -3.25 4.80 11.64
C ARG A 9 -2.75 5.08 10.25
N ALA A 10 -3.05 4.18 9.30
CA ALA A 10 -2.65 4.33 7.91
C ALA A 10 -3.78 3.91 6.96
N GLY A 11 -3.87 4.61 5.84
CA GLY A 11 -4.75 4.26 4.73
C GLY A 11 -3.94 3.81 3.53
N ARG A 12 -4.38 2.74 2.86
CA ARG A 12 -3.69 2.16 1.70
C ARG A 12 -4.66 1.87 0.57
N VAL A 13 -4.15 1.83 -0.65
CA VAL A 13 -4.95 1.51 -1.83
C VAL A 13 -4.42 0.27 -2.51
N VAL A 14 -5.31 -0.70 -2.72
CA VAL A 14 -5.08 -1.82 -3.62
C VAL A 14 -5.53 -1.36 -5.01
N VAL A 15 -4.59 -0.89 -5.82
CA VAL A 15 -4.89 -0.37 -7.16
C VAL A 15 -4.79 -1.49 -8.17
N LEU A 16 -5.89 -1.76 -8.86
CA LEU A 16 -5.95 -2.72 -9.96
C LEU A 16 -6.01 -2.00 -11.30
N ASP A 17 -5.27 -2.52 -12.28
CA ASP A 17 -5.41 -2.10 -13.67
C ASP A 17 -6.53 -2.89 -14.38
N PRO A 18 -6.84 -2.61 -15.66
CA PRO A 18 -7.89 -3.36 -16.38
C PRO A 18 -7.63 -4.86 -16.50
N GLY A 19 -6.38 -5.30 -16.37
CA GLY A 19 -6.01 -6.72 -16.40
C GLY A 19 -5.94 -7.36 -15.00
N ASP A 20 -6.49 -6.70 -13.97
CA ASP A 20 -6.46 -7.15 -12.57
C ASP A 20 -5.04 -7.35 -12.02
N ARG A 21 -4.08 -6.62 -12.55
CA ARG A 21 -2.74 -6.51 -11.94
C ARG A 21 -2.79 -5.49 -10.81
N VAL A 22 -2.03 -5.74 -9.77
CA VAL A 22 -1.94 -4.84 -8.62
C VAL A 22 -0.61 -4.10 -8.61
N LEU A 23 -0.64 -2.80 -8.32
CA LEU A 23 0.57 -2.02 -8.15
C LEU A 23 1.13 -2.22 -6.75
N LEU A 24 2.40 -2.59 -6.68
CA LEU A 24 3.14 -2.63 -5.41
C LEU A 24 4.41 -1.79 -5.51
N LEU A 25 4.77 -1.20 -4.38
CA LEU A 25 6.00 -0.44 -4.19
C LEU A 25 6.95 -1.25 -3.33
N ARG A 26 8.24 -1.25 -3.68
CA ARG A 26 9.26 -1.95 -2.92
C ARG A 26 9.94 -1.00 -1.96
N TYR A 27 10.02 -1.44 -0.72
CA TYR A 27 10.72 -0.74 0.35
C TYR A 27 11.95 -1.52 0.76
N ASP A 28 13.07 -0.84 0.91
CA ASP A 28 14.28 -1.38 1.50
C ASP A 28 14.48 -0.71 2.86
N GLU A 29 14.04 -1.39 3.91
CA GLU A 29 14.09 -0.88 5.27
C GLU A 29 15.08 -1.67 6.11
N ALA A 30 15.55 -1.05 7.19
CA ALA A 30 16.37 -1.75 8.17
C ALA A 30 15.56 -2.86 8.86
N PRO A 31 16.22 -3.94 9.34
CA PRO A 31 15.54 -4.95 10.14
C PRO A 31 14.76 -4.32 11.31
N PRO A 32 13.60 -4.89 11.71
CA PRO A 32 13.03 -6.18 11.28
C PRO A 32 12.22 -6.14 9.98
N ALA A 33 11.86 -4.99 9.44
CA ALA A 33 11.01 -4.90 8.25
C ALA A 33 11.71 -5.45 6.99
N GLY A 34 12.96 -5.04 6.74
CA GLY A 34 13.74 -5.50 5.61
C GLY A 34 13.14 -5.10 4.26
N ARG A 35 13.57 -5.79 3.21
CA ARG A 35 13.03 -5.58 1.87
C ARG A 35 11.66 -6.25 1.73
N HIS A 36 10.68 -5.46 1.26
CA HIS A 36 9.33 -5.97 1.06
C HIS A 36 8.58 -5.12 0.02
N TRP A 37 7.54 -5.71 -0.53
CA TRP A 37 6.57 -5.01 -1.39
C TRP A 37 5.31 -4.73 -0.61
N ALA A 38 4.75 -3.54 -0.80
CA ALA A 38 3.51 -3.15 -0.15
C ALA A 38 2.65 -2.31 -1.09
N THR A 39 1.35 -2.29 -0.81
CA THR A 39 0.41 -1.41 -1.49
C THR A 39 0.72 0.05 -1.16
N PRO A 40 0.50 0.99 -2.08
CA PRO A 40 0.66 2.42 -1.79
C PRO A 40 -0.18 2.85 -0.59
N GLY A 41 0.35 3.74 0.20
CA GLY A 41 -0.34 4.27 1.37
C GLY A 41 0.60 4.79 2.43
N GLY A 42 0.03 5.29 3.50
CA GLY A 42 0.79 5.82 4.63
C GLY A 42 -0.08 6.38 5.74
N GLY A 43 0.56 7.02 6.69
CA GLY A 43 -0.08 7.50 7.92
C GLY A 43 -1.04 8.65 7.71
N LEU A 44 -2.07 8.70 8.57
CA LEU A 44 -3.02 9.80 8.61
C LEU A 44 -2.37 11.07 9.16
N ASN A 45 -2.67 12.19 8.53
CA ASN A 45 -2.44 13.51 9.12
C ASN A 45 -3.55 13.82 10.13
N PRO A 46 -3.33 14.76 11.07
CA PRO A 46 -4.38 15.15 12.02
C PRO A 46 -5.69 15.53 11.32
N GLY A 47 -6.80 14.96 11.76
CA GLY A 47 -8.12 15.21 11.20
C GLY A 47 -8.43 14.48 9.89
N GLU A 48 -7.49 13.72 9.35
CA GLU A 48 -7.67 12.99 8.11
C GLU A 48 -8.42 11.68 8.34
N SER A 49 -9.28 11.29 7.41
CA SER A 49 -9.88 9.95 7.39
C SER A 49 -8.89 8.94 6.78
N TYR A 50 -9.14 7.65 7.01
CA TYR A 50 -8.35 6.60 6.36
C TYR A 50 -8.41 6.71 4.82
N ALA A 51 -9.58 6.98 4.26
CA ALA A 51 -9.74 7.11 2.82
C ALA A 51 -9.00 8.34 2.28
N ALA A 52 -9.06 9.47 2.98
CA ALA A 52 -8.36 10.69 2.57
C ALA A 52 -6.83 10.48 2.60
N ALA A 53 -6.32 9.84 3.64
CA ALA A 53 -4.90 9.51 3.74
C ALA A 53 -4.47 8.55 2.60
N ALA A 54 -5.28 7.55 2.31
CA ALA A 54 -5.02 6.61 1.22
C ALA A 54 -4.92 7.33 -0.13
N ARG A 55 -5.84 8.26 -0.43
CA ARG A 55 -5.81 9.05 -1.66
C ARG A 55 -4.60 9.97 -1.73
N ARG A 56 -4.30 10.66 -0.65
CA ARG A 56 -3.17 11.59 -0.57
C ARG A 56 -1.85 10.85 -0.79
N GLU A 57 -1.64 9.77 -0.06
CA GLU A 57 -0.42 8.97 -0.17
C GLU A 57 -0.28 8.34 -1.57
N LEU A 58 -1.38 7.87 -2.16
CA LEU A 58 -1.37 7.35 -3.52
C LEU A 58 -0.91 8.42 -4.51
N ALA A 59 -1.46 9.64 -4.41
CA ALA A 59 -1.07 10.75 -5.28
C ALA A 59 0.40 11.13 -5.10
N GLU A 60 0.89 11.16 -3.86
CA GLU A 60 2.30 11.45 -3.56
C GLU A 60 3.23 10.39 -4.12
N GLU A 61 2.87 9.11 -4.02
CA GLU A 61 3.72 7.99 -4.39
C GLU A 61 3.65 7.60 -5.86
N THR A 62 2.56 7.95 -6.55
CA THR A 62 2.35 7.57 -7.96
C THR A 62 2.18 8.76 -8.91
N GLY A 63 1.80 9.91 -8.40
CA GLY A 63 1.39 11.06 -9.22
C GLY A 63 -0.07 10.97 -9.68
N TRP A 64 -0.85 9.99 -9.21
CA TRP A 64 -2.23 9.78 -9.63
C TRP A 64 -3.20 10.37 -8.61
N ASP A 65 -4.01 11.33 -9.06
CA ASP A 65 -5.04 11.98 -8.26
C ASP A 65 -6.48 11.62 -8.70
N ASP A 66 -6.60 10.77 -9.71
CA ASP A 66 -7.86 10.43 -10.39
C ASP A 66 -8.32 8.98 -10.13
N VAL A 67 -7.69 8.26 -9.22
CA VAL A 67 -8.09 6.89 -8.88
C VAL A 67 -9.28 6.91 -7.93
N GLU A 68 -10.39 6.33 -8.38
CA GLU A 68 -11.58 6.19 -7.55
C GLU A 68 -11.41 5.08 -6.53
N LEU A 69 -11.77 5.34 -5.28
CA LEU A 69 -11.82 4.32 -4.23
C LEU A 69 -13.20 3.66 -4.23
N LEU A 70 -13.21 2.33 -4.38
CA LEU A 70 -14.42 1.53 -4.55
C LEU A 70 -14.86 0.80 -3.28
N GLY A 71 -14.35 1.20 -2.14
CA GLY A 71 -14.71 0.64 -0.85
C GLY A 71 -13.55 -0.02 -0.13
N GLU A 72 -13.72 -0.23 1.16
CA GLU A 72 -12.74 -0.88 2.02
C GLU A 72 -12.80 -2.40 1.81
N ILE A 73 -11.64 -3.02 1.62
CA ILE A 73 -11.56 -4.46 1.36
C ILE A 73 -10.82 -5.24 2.45
N HIS A 74 -10.09 -4.55 3.32
CA HIS A 74 -9.31 -5.22 4.36
C HIS A 74 -8.93 -4.26 5.48
N ARG A 75 -8.79 -4.82 6.68
CA ARG A 75 -8.23 -4.15 7.86
C ARG A 75 -7.19 -5.05 8.48
N GLN A 76 -6.10 -4.47 8.95
CA GLN A 76 -5.07 -5.22 9.63
C GLN A 76 -4.35 -4.36 10.66
N VAL A 77 -3.63 -5.04 11.55
CA VAL A 77 -2.71 -4.40 12.50
C VAL A 77 -1.32 -4.93 12.19
N ARG A 78 -0.37 -4.01 12.03
CA ARG A 78 1.04 -4.36 11.81
C ARG A 78 1.89 -3.79 12.93
N LEU A 79 2.95 -4.52 13.26
CA LEU A 79 4.06 -3.95 14.03
C LEU A 79 5.02 -3.31 13.04
N ILE A 80 5.25 -2.01 13.18
CA ILE A 80 6.15 -1.26 12.29
C ILE A 80 7.20 -0.51 13.11
N MET A 81 8.25 -0.08 12.43
CA MET A 81 9.19 0.90 12.98
C MET A 81 8.80 2.29 12.49
N HIS A 82 8.62 3.22 13.42
CA HIS A 82 8.31 4.61 13.12
C HIS A 82 9.20 5.50 14.01
N ASP A 83 9.96 6.39 13.39
CA ASP A 83 10.93 7.23 14.07
C ASP A 83 11.88 6.44 14.99
N GLY A 84 12.36 5.29 14.50
CA GLY A 84 13.29 4.43 15.22
C GLY A 84 12.66 3.61 16.35
N ARG A 85 11.33 3.54 16.43
CA ARG A 85 10.60 2.84 17.51
C ARG A 85 9.56 1.89 16.96
N ALA A 86 9.35 0.77 17.67
CA ALA A 86 8.29 -0.18 17.35
C ALA A 86 6.92 0.43 17.69
N CYS A 87 6.02 0.43 16.73
CA CYS A 87 4.65 0.92 16.87
C CYS A 87 3.66 -0.08 16.31
N ARG A 88 2.47 -0.13 16.90
CA ARG A 88 1.33 -0.81 16.29
C ARG A 88 0.66 0.14 15.32
N GLN A 89 0.37 -0.34 14.12
CA GLN A 89 -0.29 0.45 13.10
C GLN A 89 -1.57 -0.24 12.65
N ARG A 90 -2.69 0.48 12.77
CA ARG A 90 -3.96 0.06 12.16
C ARG A 90 -3.97 0.52 10.72
N GLU A 91 -4.23 -0.41 9.82
CA GLU A 91 -4.31 -0.12 8.39
C GLU A 91 -5.68 -0.47 7.86
N ARG A 92 -6.22 0.40 7.03
CA ARG A 92 -7.42 0.13 6.23
C ARG A 92 -7.03 0.23 4.77
N LEU A 93 -7.39 -0.80 4.02
CA LEU A 93 -7.07 -0.92 2.60
C LEU A 93 -8.34 -0.77 1.78
N PHE A 94 -8.24 0.09 0.78
CA PHE A 94 -9.35 0.40 -0.13
C PHE A 94 -9.03 -0.12 -1.52
N LEU A 95 -10.04 -0.64 -2.21
CA LEU A 95 -9.90 -1.00 -3.61
C LEU A 95 -9.91 0.26 -4.47
N GLY A 96 -8.99 0.36 -5.41
CA GLY A 96 -8.98 1.40 -6.44
C GLY A 96 -8.79 0.76 -7.81
N ARG A 97 -9.26 1.46 -8.84
CA ARG A 97 -9.05 1.02 -10.22
C ARG A 97 -8.52 2.15 -11.07
N THR A 98 -7.55 1.85 -11.91
CA THR A 98 -7.13 2.73 -13.01
C THR A 98 -7.61 2.16 -14.33
N GLY A 99 -7.93 3.03 -15.27
CA GLY A 99 -8.38 2.65 -16.61
C GLY A 99 -7.27 2.34 -17.59
N GLN A 100 -6.01 2.49 -17.19
CA GLN A 100 -4.85 2.27 -18.04
C GLN A 100 -4.12 0.99 -17.67
N VAL A 101 -3.85 0.16 -18.68
CA VAL A 101 -3.06 -1.07 -18.51
C VAL A 101 -1.63 -0.70 -18.10
N ARG A 102 -1.17 -1.26 -16.97
CA ARG A 102 0.17 -1.03 -16.42
C ARG A 102 0.56 0.45 -16.41
N ARG A 103 -0.35 1.28 -15.93
CA ARG A 103 -0.15 2.72 -15.85
C ARG A 103 1.19 3.06 -15.24
N GLU A 104 1.95 3.95 -15.88
CA GLU A 104 3.23 4.41 -15.38
C GLU A 104 3.05 5.48 -14.30
N LEU A 105 4.00 5.52 -13.37
CA LEU A 105 4.06 6.56 -12.35
C LEU A 105 4.49 7.88 -12.97
N GLY A 106 4.03 8.98 -12.37
CA GLY A 106 4.53 10.32 -12.69
C GLY A 106 5.94 10.55 -12.14
N ASP A 107 6.39 11.79 -12.17
CA ASP A 107 7.71 12.17 -11.64
C ASP A 107 7.67 12.23 -10.11
N VAL A 108 7.99 11.10 -9.47
CA VAL A 108 7.92 10.91 -8.02
C VAL A 108 9.27 10.46 -7.43
N ALA A 109 10.35 10.60 -8.17
CA ALA A 109 11.66 10.13 -7.75
C ALA A 109 12.13 10.71 -6.40
N ALA A 110 11.90 12.01 -6.18
CA ALA A 110 12.27 12.66 -4.93
C ALA A 110 11.44 12.13 -3.74
N MET A 111 10.14 11.92 -3.96
CA MET A 111 9.25 11.34 -2.94
C MET A 111 9.65 9.91 -2.62
N HIS A 112 9.93 9.09 -3.63
CA HIS A 112 10.38 7.71 -3.43
C HIS A 112 11.69 7.65 -2.63
N ALA A 113 12.65 8.50 -2.95
CA ALA A 113 13.91 8.57 -2.21
C ALA A 113 13.69 8.92 -0.73
N SER A 114 12.79 9.88 -0.46
CA SER A 114 12.44 10.29 0.91
C SER A 114 11.76 9.19 1.70
N ASP A 115 10.91 8.40 1.05
CA ASP A 115 10.09 7.37 1.70
C ASP A 115 10.70 5.97 1.69
N GLY A 116 11.92 5.83 1.17
CA GLY A 116 12.61 4.53 1.11
C GLY A 116 12.05 3.60 0.04
N ILE A 117 11.31 4.11 -0.93
CA ILE A 117 10.77 3.34 -2.07
C ILE A 117 11.87 3.20 -3.10
N THR A 118 12.25 1.95 -3.43
CA THR A 118 13.36 1.64 -4.33
C THR A 118 12.94 1.08 -5.67
N ALA A 119 11.69 0.64 -5.81
CA ALA A 119 11.14 0.13 -7.06
C ALA A 119 9.61 0.15 -7.03
N TRP A 120 9.00 -0.01 -8.18
CA TRP A 120 7.57 -0.23 -8.30
C TRP A 120 7.33 -1.25 -9.42
N ARG A 121 6.22 -2.00 -9.31
CA ARG A 121 5.89 -3.03 -10.29
C ARG A 121 4.40 -3.35 -10.25
N TRP A 122 3.83 -3.64 -11.43
CA TRP A 122 2.53 -4.28 -11.58
C TRP A 122 2.69 -5.79 -11.45
N TRP A 123 1.91 -6.39 -10.56
CA TRP A 123 1.96 -7.83 -10.29
C TRP A 123 0.66 -8.47 -10.73
N THR A 124 0.77 -9.59 -11.45
CA THR A 124 -0.39 -10.47 -11.67
C THR A 124 -0.66 -11.29 -10.40
N LEU A 125 -1.87 -11.80 -10.25
CA LEU A 125 -2.19 -12.64 -9.09
C LEU A 125 -1.36 -13.94 -9.07
N PRO A 126 -1.17 -14.65 -10.20
CA PRO A 126 -0.25 -15.79 -10.23
C PRO A 126 1.19 -15.44 -9.83
N GLU A 127 1.69 -14.27 -10.20
CA GLU A 127 3.02 -13.83 -9.79
C GLU A 127 3.10 -13.63 -8.27
N LEU A 128 2.06 -13.09 -7.65
CA LEU A 128 1.98 -12.98 -6.20
C LEU A 128 1.97 -14.35 -5.51
N ASP A 129 1.28 -15.32 -6.11
CA ASP A 129 1.25 -16.70 -5.56
C ASP A 129 2.62 -17.37 -5.63
N ALA A 130 3.39 -17.10 -6.68
CA ALA A 130 4.64 -17.78 -6.96
C ALA A 130 5.87 -17.15 -6.30
N THR A 131 5.80 -15.88 -5.91
CA THR A 131 6.97 -15.17 -5.39
C THR A 131 7.39 -15.64 -4.00
N THR A 132 8.69 -15.65 -3.75
CA THR A 132 9.26 -15.84 -2.41
C THR A 132 9.52 -14.52 -1.70
N GLU A 133 9.32 -13.39 -2.37
CA GLU A 133 9.49 -12.08 -1.79
C GLU A 133 8.37 -11.77 -0.80
N LEU A 134 8.67 -10.94 0.19
CA LEU A 134 7.70 -10.55 1.21
C LEU A 134 6.70 -9.55 0.62
N ILE A 135 5.42 -9.91 0.66
CA ILE A 135 4.32 -9.06 0.17
C ILE A 135 3.44 -8.66 1.36
N TRP A 136 3.12 -7.39 1.46
CA TRP A 136 2.16 -6.86 2.41
C TRP A 136 0.95 -6.22 1.71
N PRO A 137 -0.29 -6.51 2.14
CA PRO A 137 -0.63 -7.43 3.24
C PRO A 137 -0.39 -8.89 2.88
N ARG A 138 -0.19 -9.71 3.89
CA ARG A 138 -0.15 -11.16 3.71
C ARG A 138 -1.48 -11.62 3.12
N GLY A 139 -1.42 -12.53 2.16
CA GLY A 139 -2.63 -13.05 1.51
C GLY A 139 -3.28 -12.07 0.53
N LEU A 140 -2.54 -11.08 0.03
CA LEU A 140 -3.08 -10.06 -0.88
C LEU A 140 -3.80 -10.66 -2.10
N ALA A 141 -3.23 -11.67 -2.74
CA ALA A 141 -3.85 -12.32 -3.91
C ALA A 141 -5.23 -12.91 -3.57
N ALA A 142 -5.35 -13.56 -2.41
CA ALA A 142 -6.62 -14.12 -1.94
C ALA A 142 -7.65 -13.02 -1.64
N LEU A 143 -7.22 -11.91 -1.06
CA LEU A 143 -8.09 -10.75 -0.82
C LEU A 143 -8.64 -10.19 -2.13
N ILE A 144 -7.80 -10.05 -3.13
CA ILE A 144 -8.20 -9.54 -4.44
C ILE A 144 -9.16 -10.52 -5.12
N ARG A 145 -8.84 -11.81 -5.14
CA ARG A 145 -9.73 -12.84 -5.72
C ARG A 145 -11.09 -12.87 -5.05
N GLY A 146 -11.10 -12.77 -3.72
CA GLY A 146 -12.35 -12.73 -2.96
C GLY A 146 -13.22 -11.54 -3.35
N ARG A 147 -12.63 -10.39 -3.57
CA ARG A 147 -13.36 -9.18 -3.97
C ARG A 147 -13.85 -9.26 -5.42
N LEU A 148 -13.02 -9.77 -6.34
CA LEU A 148 -13.38 -9.91 -7.75
C LEU A 148 -14.48 -10.96 -7.95
N GLY A 149 -14.51 -12.01 -7.17
CA GLY A 149 -15.53 -13.06 -7.23
C GLY A 149 -16.89 -12.65 -6.70
N ARG A 150 -17.02 -11.49 -6.09
CA ARG A 150 -18.28 -10.96 -5.51
C ARG A 150 -18.99 -9.95 -6.42
N ARG A 151 -18.80 -10.04 -7.71
CA ARG A 151 -19.47 -9.16 -8.69
C ARG A 151 -20.92 -9.55 -8.89
#